data_524214fd73680c1486e5de07b2560d35
#
_entry.id   524214fd73680c1486e5de07b2560d35
#
_cell.length_a   1.000
_cell.length_b   1.000
_cell.length_c   1.000
_cell.angle_alpha   90.00
_cell.angle_beta   90.00
_cell.angle_gamma   90.00
#
_symmetry.space_group_name_H-M   'P 1'
#
loop_
_entity.id
_entity.type
_entity.pdbx_description
1 polymer ?
#
loop_
_entity_poly.entity_id
_entity_poly.type
_entity_poly.pdbx_seq_one_letter_code
_entity_poly.pdbx_strand_id
1 'polypeptide(L)'
;MAKILHIFNTINSLRKRYYIAAAGKQSLIKLLSEAEVAEQVYNSNAIENSTLTLEETEKILLQINLDRYITEREIFEAKNLARVVSYIDTRAKEQELTLDVILLLHKMLIANIRDDIAGRFRKDGEWVRVASHIAPDPKEVVERLEKMLAGYNANSHENIIKRIALLHLTFEYTHPFIDGNGRIGRVINNYLLIREGFVPINIKFIDRKMYYEAFKEFEEKGTIRIMEEIVGKALTNSYHKRLAYLEGAQIITLAEYAKKYKISHSNLINKANRQTIEAFLEKGVWKIGVRQNKNNL
;
A
#
# COMPACT_ATOMS: atom_id res chain seq x y z
N MET A 1 14.46 3.34 17.68
CA MET A 1 15.09 4.39 16.87
C MET A 1 16.13 3.83 15.87
N ALA A 2 17.18 3.12 16.27
CA ALA A 2 18.23 2.64 15.35
C ALA A 2 17.73 1.80 14.15
N LYS A 3 16.79 0.85 14.36
CA LYS A 3 16.24 0.00 13.30
C LYS A 3 15.48 0.80 12.23
N ILE A 4 14.67 1.78 12.63
CA ILE A 4 13.88 2.62 11.69
C ILE A 4 14.80 3.56 10.91
N LEU A 5 15.83 4.13 11.55
CA LEU A 5 16.84 4.95 10.88
C LEU A 5 17.61 4.13 9.83
N HIS A 6 17.93 2.88 10.13
CA HIS A 6 18.58 1.98 9.16
C HIS A 6 17.66 1.70 7.96
N ILE A 7 16.38 1.39 8.19
CA ILE A 7 15.39 1.18 7.11
C ILE A 7 15.27 2.43 6.23
N PHE A 8 15.18 3.62 6.84
CA PHE A 8 15.08 4.88 6.10
C PHE A 8 16.31 5.13 5.21
N ASN A 9 17.52 4.93 5.74
CA ASN A 9 18.75 5.07 4.96
C ASN A 9 18.80 4.08 3.79
N THR A 10 18.36 2.85 4.01
CA THR A 10 18.23 1.82 2.97
C THR A 10 17.25 2.27 1.88
N ILE A 11 16.07 2.77 2.25
CA ILE A 11 15.06 3.26 1.29
C ILE A 11 15.60 4.43 0.48
N ASN A 12 16.31 5.39 1.08
CA ASN A 12 16.91 6.50 0.34
C ASN A 12 17.96 6.02 -0.68
N SER A 13 18.75 5.02 -0.33
CA SER A 13 19.70 4.38 -1.25
C SER A 13 18.98 3.66 -2.40
N LEU A 14 17.93 2.88 -2.09
CA LEU A 14 17.10 2.19 -3.08
C LEU A 14 16.37 3.18 -4.01
N ARG A 15 15.87 4.30 -3.47
CA ARG A 15 15.24 5.37 -4.24
C ARG A 15 16.21 5.97 -5.26
N LYS A 16 17.44 6.31 -4.85
CA LYS A 16 18.46 6.83 -5.75
C LYS A 16 18.76 5.83 -6.88
N ARG A 17 18.98 4.56 -6.53
CA ARG A 17 19.24 3.49 -7.49
C ARG A 17 18.05 3.28 -8.44
N TYR A 18 16.82 3.36 -7.92
CA TYR A 18 15.60 3.28 -8.72
C TYR A 18 15.54 4.36 -9.80
N TYR A 19 15.81 5.62 -9.47
CA TYR A 19 15.78 6.70 -10.46
C TYR A 19 16.83 6.50 -11.57
N ILE A 20 18.00 5.99 -11.23
CA ILE A 20 19.03 5.64 -12.21
C ILE A 20 18.53 4.50 -13.12
N ALA A 21 18.00 3.43 -12.53
CA ALA A 21 17.50 2.28 -13.28
C ALA A 21 16.25 2.57 -14.12
N ALA A 22 15.44 3.55 -13.71
CA ALA A 22 14.19 3.96 -14.34
C ALA A 22 14.40 4.90 -15.55
N ALA A 23 15.55 5.54 -15.65
CA ALA A 23 15.84 6.49 -16.70
C ALA A 23 15.66 5.86 -18.11
N GLY A 24 14.84 6.49 -18.96
CA GLY A 24 14.52 6.01 -20.30
C GLY A 24 13.60 4.78 -20.36
N LYS A 25 13.04 4.31 -19.23
CA LYS A 25 12.21 3.09 -19.17
C LYS A 25 10.75 3.34 -18.78
N GLN A 26 10.18 4.47 -19.16
CA GLN A 26 8.82 4.87 -18.79
C GLN A 26 7.76 3.81 -19.13
N SER A 27 7.87 3.19 -20.31
CA SER A 27 6.95 2.13 -20.75
C SER A 27 7.02 0.91 -19.84
N LEU A 28 8.23 0.49 -19.41
CA LEU A 28 8.39 -0.63 -18.49
C LEU A 28 7.84 -0.30 -17.09
N ILE A 29 8.06 0.93 -16.61
CA ILE A 29 7.49 1.39 -15.34
C ILE A 29 5.97 1.34 -15.38
N LYS A 30 5.36 1.80 -16.48
CA LYS A 30 3.91 1.75 -16.67
C LYS A 30 3.40 0.31 -16.67
N LEU A 31 4.03 -0.60 -17.39
CA LEU A 31 3.67 -2.02 -17.40
C LEU A 31 3.77 -2.64 -16.00
N LEU A 32 4.81 -2.30 -15.22
CA LEU A 32 4.94 -2.77 -13.84
C LEU A 32 3.83 -2.25 -12.95
N SER A 33 3.48 -0.96 -13.06
CA SER A 33 2.36 -0.36 -12.31
C SER A 33 1.03 -1.04 -12.65
N GLU A 34 0.74 -1.25 -13.93
CA GLU A 34 -0.48 -1.93 -14.40
C GLU A 34 -0.56 -3.37 -13.88
N ALA A 35 0.55 -4.12 -13.94
CA ALA A 35 0.62 -5.50 -13.45
C ALA A 35 0.44 -5.62 -11.92
N GLU A 36 0.70 -4.56 -11.16
CA GLU A 36 0.55 -4.53 -9.71
C GLU A 36 -0.87 -4.22 -9.23
N VAL A 37 -1.73 -3.66 -10.08
CA VAL A 37 -3.08 -3.20 -9.69
C VAL A 37 -3.89 -4.33 -9.06
N ALA A 38 -3.94 -5.49 -9.69
CA ALA A 38 -4.73 -6.62 -9.18
C ALA A 38 -4.28 -7.08 -7.79
N GLU A 39 -2.97 -7.17 -7.56
CA GLU A 39 -2.42 -7.55 -6.26
C GLU A 39 -2.66 -6.47 -5.19
N GLN A 40 -2.60 -5.19 -5.54
CA GLN A 40 -2.95 -4.08 -4.63
C GLN A 40 -4.42 -4.12 -4.24
N VAL A 41 -5.30 -4.31 -5.21
CA VAL A 41 -6.76 -4.43 -5.00
C VAL A 41 -7.07 -5.62 -4.11
N TYR A 42 -6.53 -6.80 -4.44
CA TYR A 42 -6.71 -8.01 -3.64
C TYR A 42 -6.30 -7.78 -2.18
N ASN A 43 -5.06 -7.38 -1.93
CA ASN A 43 -4.57 -7.21 -0.56
C ASN A 43 -5.41 -6.18 0.21
N SER A 44 -5.74 -5.05 -0.40
CA SER A 44 -6.50 -3.99 0.27
C SER A 44 -7.93 -4.42 0.62
N ASN A 45 -8.62 -5.15 -0.27
CA ASN A 45 -9.95 -5.66 0.02
C ASN A 45 -9.92 -6.85 0.99
N ALA A 46 -8.91 -7.74 0.90
CA ALA A 46 -8.76 -8.87 1.80
C ALA A 46 -8.50 -8.43 3.26
N ILE A 47 -7.76 -7.34 3.48
CA ILE A 47 -7.61 -6.72 4.81
C ILE A 47 -8.98 -6.36 5.40
N GLU A 48 -9.92 -5.91 4.57
CA GLU A 48 -11.30 -5.55 4.94
C GLU A 48 -12.29 -6.74 4.85
N ASN A 49 -11.81 -7.97 4.89
CA ASN A 49 -12.62 -9.21 4.87
C ASN A 49 -13.31 -9.55 3.54
N SER A 50 -12.85 -9.02 2.40
CA SER A 50 -13.32 -9.54 1.11
C SER A 50 -13.02 -11.03 0.98
N THR A 51 -13.93 -11.79 0.38
CA THR A 51 -13.78 -13.23 0.17
C THR A 51 -13.09 -13.57 -1.15
N LEU A 52 -12.81 -12.57 -1.99
CA LEU A 52 -12.14 -12.74 -3.27
C LEU A 52 -10.72 -13.26 -3.09
N THR A 53 -10.35 -14.23 -3.91
CA THR A 53 -8.95 -14.62 -4.10
C THR A 53 -8.24 -13.63 -5.03
N LEU A 54 -6.91 -13.71 -5.09
CA LEU A 54 -6.13 -12.90 -6.06
C LEU A 54 -6.51 -13.25 -7.49
N GLU A 55 -6.68 -14.56 -7.81
CA GLU A 55 -7.07 -15.01 -9.14
C GLU A 55 -8.46 -14.47 -9.54
N GLU A 56 -9.44 -14.54 -8.64
CA GLU A 56 -10.76 -13.95 -8.88
C GLU A 56 -10.71 -12.43 -9.07
N THR A 57 -9.88 -11.74 -8.28
CA THR A 57 -9.64 -10.30 -8.46
C THR A 57 -9.07 -10.02 -9.86
N GLU A 58 -8.09 -10.79 -10.32
CA GLU A 58 -7.53 -10.67 -11.67
C GLU A 58 -8.59 -10.93 -12.75
N LYS A 59 -9.40 -12.00 -12.61
CA LYS A 59 -10.50 -12.32 -13.54
C LYS A 59 -11.53 -11.19 -13.62
N ILE A 60 -11.92 -10.60 -12.47
CA ILE A 60 -12.86 -9.46 -12.43
C ILE A 60 -12.31 -8.26 -13.19
N LEU A 61 -11.04 -7.91 -12.98
CA LEU A 61 -10.43 -6.76 -13.62
C LEU A 61 -10.20 -6.97 -15.11
N LEU A 62 -9.96 -8.21 -15.55
CA LEU A 62 -9.82 -8.61 -16.95
C LEU A 62 -11.17 -8.94 -17.62
N GLN A 63 -12.29 -8.83 -16.90
CA GLN A 63 -13.64 -9.13 -17.37
C GLN A 63 -13.79 -10.60 -17.84
N ILE A 64 -13.09 -11.53 -17.21
CA ILE A 64 -13.16 -12.96 -17.44
C ILE A 64 -14.25 -13.56 -16.53
N ASN A 65 -14.96 -14.58 -17.01
CA ASN A 65 -15.98 -15.28 -16.24
C ASN A 65 -15.39 -15.92 -14.98
N LEU A 66 -16.20 -15.92 -13.94
CA LEU A 66 -15.86 -16.50 -12.64
C LEU A 66 -16.45 -17.91 -12.51
N ASP A 67 -15.73 -18.77 -11.79
CA ASP A 67 -16.12 -20.18 -11.64
C ASP A 67 -17.14 -20.39 -10.49
N ARG A 68 -17.40 -19.35 -9.69
CA ARG A 68 -18.40 -19.34 -8.63
C ARG A 68 -19.20 -18.04 -8.61
N TYR A 69 -20.30 -18.05 -7.90
CA TYR A 69 -21.06 -16.83 -7.64
C TYR A 69 -20.27 -15.88 -6.77
N ILE A 70 -20.12 -14.63 -7.22
CA ILE A 70 -19.55 -13.50 -6.51
C ILE A 70 -20.62 -12.42 -6.40
N THR A 71 -20.72 -11.76 -5.26
CA THR A 71 -21.70 -10.70 -5.07
C THR A 71 -21.35 -9.48 -5.93
N GLU A 72 -22.36 -8.76 -6.40
CA GLU A 72 -22.17 -7.50 -7.14
C GLU A 72 -21.33 -6.51 -6.32
N ARG A 73 -21.54 -6.48 -5.01
CA ARG A 73 -20.77 -5.64 -4.09
C ARG A 73 -19.26 -5.92 -4.20
N GLU A 74 -18.84 -7.18 -4.12
CA GLU A 74 -17.42 -7.55 -4.21
C GLU A 74 -16.83 -7.22 -5.57
N ILE A 75 -17.62 -7.37 -6.64
CA ILE A 75 -17.21 -6.99 -8.00
C ILE A 75 -16.97 -5.47 -8.07
N PHE A 76 -17.90 -4.67 -7.54
CA PHE A 76 -17.74 -3.22 -7.52
C PHE A 76 -16.60 -2.78 -6.61
N GLU A 77 -16.41 -3.40 -5.45
CA GLU A 77 -15.26 -3.12 -4.56
C GLU A 77 -13.93 -3.32 -5.27
N ALA A 78 -13.79 -4.40 -6.05
CA ALA A 78 -12.57 -4.64 -6.83
C ALA A 78 -12.40 -3.62 -7.97
N LYS A 79 -13.42 -3.42 -8.80
CA LYS A 79 -13.38 -2.50 -9.95
C LYS A 79 -13.16 -1.03 -9.53
N ASN A 80 -13.86 -0.59 -8.49
CA ASN A 80 -13.76 0.77 -8.00
C ASN A 80 -12.38 1.05 -7.42
N LEU A 81 -11.85 0.15 -6.60
CA LEU A 81 -10.51 0.33 -6.03
C LEU A 81 -9.44 0.33 -7.13
N ALA A 82 -9.55 -0.53 -8.16
CA ALA A 82 -8.65 -0.48 -9.32
C ALA A 82 -8.71 0.87 -10.04
N ARG A 83 -9.92 1.43 -10.22
CA ARG A 83 -10.11 2.77 -10.80
C ARG A 83 -9.46 3.86 -9.95
N VAL A 84 -9.60 3.79 -8.63
CA VAL A 84 -8.96 4.74 -7.70
C VAL A 84 -7.44 4.63 -7.76
N VAL A 85 -6.88 3.41 -7.78
CA VAL A 85 -5.42 3.18 -7.93
C VAL A 85 -4.91 3.78 -9.24
N SER A 86 -5.60 3.57 -10.36
CA SER A 86 -5.22 4.16 -11.64
C SER A 86 -5.33 5.69 -11.65
N TYR A 87 -6.34 6.25 -10.97
CA TYR A 87 -6.49 7.70 -10.83
C TYR A 87 -5.31 8.33 -10.09
N ILE A 88 -4.91 7.78 -8.96
CA ILE A 88 -3.79 8.34 -8.18
C ILE A 88 -2.44 8.20 -8.90
N ASP A 89 -2.23 7.12 -9.65
CA ASP A 89 -0.99 6.93 -10.43
C ASP A 89 -0.78 8.07 -11.46
N THR A 90 -1.88 8.59 -12.01
CA THR A 90 -1.84 9.68 -13.00
C THR A 90 -1.91 11.08 -12.39
N ARG A 91 -2.61 11.28 -11.27
CA ARG A 91 -2.95 12.61 -10.75
C ARG A 91 -2.15 13.05 -9.52
N ALA A 92 -1.65 12.11 -8.73
CA ALA A 92 -1.03 12.45 -7.45
C ALA A 92 0.21 13.37 -7.57
N LYS A 93 0.94 13.33 -8.67
CA LYS A 93 2.10 14.21 -8.89
C LYS A 93 1.72 15.67 -9.18
N GLU A 94 0.56 15.88 -9.79
CA GLU A 94 0.12 17.17 -10.30
C GLU A 94 -0.79 17.91 -9.32
N GLN A 95 -1.51 17.18 -8.47
CA GLN A 95 -2.54 17.71 -7.62
C GLN A 95 -2.21 17.53 -6.14
N GLU A 96 -2.42 18.56 -5.33
CA GLU A 96 -2.29 18.48 -3.87
C GLU A 96 -3.40 17.62 -3.28
N LEU A 97 -3.10 16.89 -2.19
CA LEU A 97 -4.11 16.15 -1.44
C LEU A 97 -4.89 17.11 -0.55
N THR A 98 -6.13 17.36 -0.91
CA THR A 98 -7.10 18.19 -0.18
C THR A 98 -8.25 17.34 0.33
N LEU A 99 -9.11 17.90 1.18
CA LEU A 99 -10.35 17.23 1.61
C LEU A 99 -11.24 16.89 0.41
N ASP A 100 -11.33 17.77 -0.59
CA ASP A 100 -12.11 17.52 -1.80
C ASP A 100 -11.57 16.33 -2.60
N VAL A 101 -10.24 16.18 -2.67
CA VAL A 101 -9.63 15.00 -3.30
C VAL A 101 -9.95 13.74 -2.49
N ILE A 102 -9.89 13.78 -1.17
CA ILE A 102 -10.26 12.66 -0.31
C ILE A 102 -11.74 12.26 -0.54
N LEU A 103 -12.64 13.24 -0.62
CA LEU A 103 -14.06 13.02 -0.92
C LEU A 103 -14.26 12.43 -2.32
N LEU A 104 -13.54 12.92 -3.32
CA LEU A 104 -13.58 12.37 -4.68
C LEU A 104 -13.12 10.90 -4.72
N LEU A 105 -11.99 10.59 -4.07
CA LEU A 105 -11.47 9.22 -4.00
C LEU A 105 -12.49 8.29 -3.31
N HIS A 106 -13.11 8.74 -2.22
CA HIS A 106 -14.16 8.00 -1.55
C HIS A 106 -15.41 7.83 -2.43
N LYS A 107 -15.85 8.87 -3.15
CA LYS A 107 -16.96 8.77 -4.10
C LYS A 107 -16.68 7.70 -5.17
N MET A 108 -15.48 7.67 -5.72
CA MET A 108 -15.08 6.66 -6.71
C MET A 108 -15.07 5.25 -6.12
N LEU A 109 -14.61 5.10 -4.85
CA LEU A 109 -14.49 3.81 -4.17
C LEU A 109 -15.85 3.17 -3.87
N ILE A 110 -16.83 3.99 -3.43
CA ILE A 110 -18.12 3.52 -2.91
C ILE A 110 -19.23 3.56 -3.98
N ALA A 111 -18.96 4.10 -5.16
CA ALA A 111 -19.92 4.17 -6.26
C ALA A 111 -20.55 2.80 -6.58
N ASN A 112 -21.88 2.76 -6.76
CA ASN A 112 -22.68 1.55 -7.00
C ASN A 112 -22.64 0.50 -5.86
N ILE A 113 -22.11 0.88 -4.67
CA ILE A 113 -22.13 0.04 -3.47
C ILE A 113 -23.06 0.67 -2.44
N ARG A 114 -22.81 1.93 -2.11
CA ARG A 114 -23.57 2.74 -1.16
C ARG A 114 -23.54 4.21 -1.61
N ASP A 115 -24.32 4.54 -2.62
CA ASP A 115 -24.36 5.89 -3.21
C ASP A 115 -24.85 6.97 -2.23
N ASP A 116 -25.61 6.57 -1.20
CA ASP A 116 -26.11 7.44 -0.12
C ASP A 116 -24.98 8.03 0.76
N ILE A 117 -23.84 7.35 0.85
CA ILE A 117 -22.67 7.78 1.62
C ILE A 117 -21.47 8.16 0.76
N ALA A 118 -21.56 7.97 -0.56
CA ALA A 118 -20.43 8.17 -1.47
C ALA A 118 -19.99 9.64 -1.53
N GLY A 119 -18.71 9.89 -1.25
CA GLY A 119 -18.11 11.23 -1.36
C GLY A 119 -18.54 12.21 -0.28
N ARG A 120 -18.95 11.75 0.90
CA ARG A 120 -19.24 12.59 2.04
C ARG A 120 -18.70 12.02 3.35
N PHE A 121 -18.30 12.89 4.25
CA PHE A 121 -17.97 12.51 5.62
C PHE A 121 -19.23 12.12 6.41
N ARG A 122 -19.02 11.46 7.55
CA ARG A 122 -20.07 11.15 8.52
C ARG A 122 -20.78 12.42 8.98
N LYS A 123 -22.12 12.37 9.09
CA LYS A 123 -22.97 13.44 9.59
C LYS A 123 -23.23 13.27 11.08
N ASP A 124 -23.77 14.31 11.69
CA ASP A 124 -24.27 14.25 13.07
C ASP A 124 -25.18 13.03 13.27
N GLY A 125 -24.96 12.28 14.35
CA GLY A 125 -25.65 11.03 14.66
C GLY A 125 -25.10 9.78 13.94
N GLU A 126 -24.19 9.90 12.98
CA GLU A 126 -23.55 8.75 12.31
C GLU A 126 -22.29 8.31 13.06
N TRP A 127 -22.49 7.60 14.15
CA TRP A 127 -21.39 7.02 14.94
C TRP A 127 -20.88 5.73 14.32
N VAL A 128 -19.57 5.55 14.35
CA VAL A 128 -18.92 4.33 13.85
C VAL A 128 -18.06 3.73 14.96
N ARG A 129 -18.10 2.41 15.06
CA ARG A 129 -17.27 1.62 15.97
C ARG A 129 -16.45 0.61 15.18
N VAL A 130 -15.14 0.56 15.44
CA VAL A 130 -14.22 -0.42 14.86
C VAL A 130 -13.56 -1.19 15.99
N ALA A 131 -13.96 -2.43 16.19
CA ALA A 131 -13.57 -3.27 17.34
C ALA A 131 -13.88 -2.55 18.68
N SER A 132 -12.86 -2.19 19.46
CA SER A 132 -12.99 -1.42 20.72
C SER A 132 -13.03 0.09 20.51
N HIS A 133 -12.52 0.58 19.39
CA HIS A 133 -12.43 2.00 19.08
C HIS A 133 -13.78 2.58 18.69
N ILE A 134 -14.20 3.66 19.36
CA ILE A 134 -15.33 4.49 18.96
C ILE A 134 -14.74 5.73 18.28
N ALA A 135 -15.06 5.90 17.00
CA ALA A 135 -14.55 7.04 16.23
C ALA A 135 -15.02 8.38 16.86
N PRO A 136 -14.21 9.45 16.74
CA PRO A 136 -14.57 10.78 17.26
C PRO A 136 -15.91 11.28 16.76
N ASP A 137 -16.46 12.31 17.42
CA ASP A 137 -17.72 12.95 17.01
C ASP A 137 -17.65 13.32 15.52
N PRO A 138 -18.69 13.02 14.73
CA PRO A 138 -18.76 13.43 13.32
C PRO A 138 -18.51 14.91 13.08
N LYS A 139 -18.86 15.78 14.02
CA LYS A 139 -18.62 17.23 13.96
C LYS A 139 -17.14 17.61 13.97
N GLU A 140 -16.28 16.75 14.50
CA GLU A 140 -14.84 16.99 14.59
C GLU A 140 -14.08 16.48 13.35
N VAL A 141 -14.72 15.70 12.47
CA VAL A 141 -14.07 15.01 11.36
C VAL A 141 -13.28 15.98 10.47
N VAL A 142 -13.90 17.05 10.02
CA VAL A 142 -13.28 18.03 9.12
C VAL A 142 -12.05 18.66 9.76
N GLU A 143 -12.18 19.18 10.98
CA GLU A 143 -11.10 19.82 11.72
C GLU A 143 -9.91 18.85 11.96
N ARG A 144 -10.20 17.58 12.30
CA ARG A 144 -9.19 16.56 12.50
C ARG A 144 -8.42 16.23 11.23
N LEU A 145 -9.11 16.13 10.09
CA LEU A 145 -8.48 15.89 8.80
C LEU A 145 -7.65 17.09 8.33
N GLU A 146 -8.14 18.32 8.53
CA GLU A 146 -7.37 19.53 8.25
C GLU A 146 -6.08 19.59 9.08
N LYS A 147 -6.16 19.32 10.39
CA LYS A 147 -4.98 19.22 11.27
C LYS A 147 -4.03 18.11 10.83
N MET A 148 -4.54 16.96 10.41
CA MET A 148 -3.73 15.85 9.90
C MET A 148 -2.96 16.25 8.65
N LEU A 149 -3.61 16.88 7.66
CA LEU A 149 -2.96 17.33 6.43
C LEU A 149 -1.96 18.46 6.70
N ALA A 150 -2.34 19.43 7.52
CA ALA A 150 -1.44 20.51 7.93
C ALA A 150 -0.20 19.97 8.66
N GLY A 151 -0.38 19.03 9.59
CA GLY A 151 0.71 18.35 10.29
C GLY A 151 1.64 17.57 9.36
N TYR A 152 1.08 16.88 8.36
CA TYR A 152 1.86 16.19 7.34
C TYR A 152 2.73 17.16 6.54
N ASN A 153 2.20 18.28 6.11
CA ASN A 153 2.89 19.28 5.30
C ASN A 153 3.95 20.05 6.12
N ALA A 154 3.64 20.41 7.36
CA ALA A 154 4.56 21.12 8.26
C ALA A 154 5.82 20.31 8.59
N ASN A 155 5.70 18.97 8.64
CA ASN A 155 6.79 18.06 8.98
C ASN A 155 7.53 17.51 7.73
N SER A 156 7.62 18.30 6.65
CA SER A 156 8.26 17.86 5.39
C SER A 156 9.73 17.45 5.53
N HIS A 157 10.42 17.91 6.57
CA HIS A 157 11.81 17.55 6.91
C HIS A 157 11.94 16.17 7.59
N GLU A 158 10.85 15.64 8.14
CA GLU A 158 10.84 14.31 8.76
C GLU A 158 10.91 13.20 7.68
N ASN A 159 11.36 12.00 8.10
CA ASN A 159 11.41 10.90 7.15
C ASN A 159 10.00 10.49 6.70
N ILE A 160 9.90 10.10 5.43
CA ILE A 160 8.62 9.77 4.78
C ILE A 160 7.89 8.61 5.47
N ILE A 161 8.62 7.63 6.02
CA ILE A 161 8.02 6.47 6.71
C ILE A 161 7.23 6.96 7.94
N LYS A 162 7.85 7.84 8.74
CA LYS A 162 7.22 8.41 9.94
C LYS A 162 6.00 9.24 9.57
N ARG A 163 6.12 10.09 8.55
CA ARG A 163 5.02 10.97 8.10
C ARG A 163 3.82 10.16 7.61
N ILE A 164 4.05 9.15 6.76
CA ILE A 164 2.99 8.27 6.25
C ILE A 164 2.38 7.42 7.37
N ALA A 165 3.20 6.86 8.27
CA ALA A 165 2.71 6.07 9.39
C ALA A 165 1.80 6.88 10.33
N LEU A 166 2.21 8.08 10.70
CA LEU A 166 1.42 8.97 11.56
C LEU A 166 0.13 9.41 10.87
N LEU A 167 0.21 9.84 9.61
CA LEU A 167 -0.96 10.25 8.84
C LEU A 167 -1.97 9.11 8.73
N HIS A 168 -1.51 7.91 8.39
CA HIS A 168 -2.38 6.75 8.23
C HIS A 168 -3.11 6.39 9.54
N LEU A 169 -2.38 6.33 10.64
CA LEU A 169 -2.96 6.05 11.96
C LEU A 169 -3.94 7.15 12.40
N THR A 170 -3.62 8.42 12.16
CA THR A 170 -4.51 9.54 12.45
C THR A 170 -5.80 9.50 11.61
N PHE A 171 -5.68 9.16 10.32
CA PHE A 171 -6.83 9.00 9.43
C PHE A 171 -7.74 7.87 9.90
N GLU A 172 -7.17 6.69 10.19
CA GLU A 172 -7.94 5.53 10.66
C GLU A 172 -8.56 5.77 12.04
N TYR A 173 -7.85 6.48 12.94
CA TYR A 173 -8.40 6.90 14.23
C TYR A 173 -9.58 7.85 14.06
N THR A 174 -9.49 8.81 13.14
CA THR A 174 -10.57 9.76 12.83
C THR A 174 -11.78 9.06 12.22
N HIS A 175 -11.55 8.04 11.42
CA HIS A 175 -12.56 7.22 10.75
C HIS A 175 -13.66 8.05 10.08
N PRO A 176 -13.30 8.90 9.08
CA PRO A 176 -14.17 9.98 8.60
C PRO A 176 -15.41 9.51 7.84
N PHE A 177 -15.46 8.27 7.38
CA PHE A 177 -16.53 7.72 6.56
C PHE A 177 -17.32 6.63 7.31
N ILE A 178 -18.51 6.31 6.82
CA ILE A 178 -19.33 5.21 7.33
C ILE A 178 -18.75 3.85 6.87
N ASP A 179 -18.22 3.80 5.65
CA ASP A 179 -17.56 2.61 5.04
C ASP A 179 -16.36 3.07 4.21
N GLY A 180 -15.41 2.16 3.97
CA GLY A 180 -14.27 2.39 3.07
C GLY A 180 -13.06 3.10 3.66
N ASN A 181 -13.03 3.38 4.96
CA ASN A 181 -11.92 4.12 5.60
C ASN A 181 -10.57 3.43 5.36
N GLY A 182 -10.40 2.15 5.70
CA GLY A 182 -9.15 1.43 5.52
C GLY A 182 -8.64 1.45 4.07
N ARG A 183 -9.54 1.26 3.10
CA ARG A 183 -9.18 1.32 1.68
C ARG A 183 -8.72 2.72 1.27
N ILE A 184 -9.45 3.78 1.67
CA ILE A 184 -9.07 5.17 1.41
C ILE A 184 -7.77 5.54 2.13
N GLY A 185 -7.58 5.15 3.39
CA GLY A 185 -6.33 5.40 4.12
C GLY A 185 -5.11 4.84 3.39
N ARG A 186 -5.20 3.60 2.87
CA ARG A 186 -4.12 3.00 2.06
C ARG A 186 -3.94 3.68 0.70
N VAL A 187 -5.01 4.18 0.08
CA VAL A 187 -4.94 5.00 -1.14
C VAL A 187 -4.26 6.34 -0.88
N ILE A 188 -4.61 7.02 0.21
CA ILE A 188 -3.98 8.30 0.62
C ILE A 188 -2.48 8.12 0.85
N ASN A 189 -2.05 7.03 1.49
CA ASN A 189 -0.64 6.72 1.65
C ASN A 189 0.08 6.69 0.31
N ASN A 190 -0.48 5.99 -0.68
CA ASN A 190 0.10 5.89 -2.02
C ASN A 190 0.04 7.21 -2.77
N TYR A 191 -1.04 7.98 -2.62
CA TYR A 191 -1.14 9.33 -3.19
C TYR A 191 0.05 10.20 -2.75
N LEU A 192 0.31 10.26 -1.45
CA LEU A 192 1.39 11.08 -0.89
C LEU A 192 2.78 10.54 -1.24
N LEU A 193 2.97 9.23 -1.24
CA LEU A 193 4.23 8.61 -1.66
C LEU A 193 4.56 8.95 -3.12
N ILE A 194 3.59 8.80 -4.04
CA ILE A 194 3.76 9.12 -5.46
C ILE A 194 4.04 10.61 -5.64
N ARG A 195 3.32 11.47 -4.93
CA ARG A 195 3.51 12.92 -4.97
C ARG A 195 4.93 13.33 -4.56
N GLU A 196 5.49 12.69 -3.55
CA GLU A 196 6.85 12.97 -3.08
C GLU A 196 7.95 12.20 -3.85
N GLY A 197 7.57 11.53 -4.95
CA GLY A 197 8.50 10.80 -5.81
C GLY A 197 8.99 9.50 -5.21
N PHE A 198 8.21 8.87 -4.33
CA PHE A 198 8.44 7.49 -3.93
C PHE A 198 7.58 6.55 -4.78
N VAL A 199 7.93 5.27 -4.75
CA VAL A 199 7.10 4.23 -5.36
C VAL A 199 5.88 3.93 -4.47
N PRO A 200 4.74 3.54 -5.06
CA PRO A 200 3.59 3.10 -4.26
C PRO A 200 3.91 1.82 -3.50
N ILE A 201 3.23 1.64 -2.38
CA ILE A 201 3.35 0.46 -1.52
C ILE A 201 2.12 -0.42 -1.61
N ASN A 202 2.31 -1.70 -1.33
CA ASN A 202 1.24 -2.67 -1.17
C ASN A 202 1.38 -3.33 0.21
N ILE A 203 0.54 -2.91 1.17
CA ILE A 203 0.44 -3.58 2.48
C ILE A 203 -0.20 -4.95 2.24
N LYS A 204 0.54 -6.00 2.57
CA LYS A 204 0.13 -7.37 2.25
C LYS A 204 -0.89 -7.90 3.26
N PHE A 205 -1.86 -8.66 2.78
CA PHE A 205 -2.87 -9.32 3.63
C PHE A 205 -2.24 -10.21 4.71
N ILE A 206 -1.10 -10.83 4.43
CA ILE A 206 -0.36 -11.63 5.41
C ILE A 206 0.06 -10.82 6.65
N ASP A 207 0.26 -9.50 6.52
CA ASP A 207 0.62 -8.60 7.61
C ASP A 207 -0.60 -8.04 8.36
N ARG A 208 -1.84 -8.50 8.03
CA ARG A 208 -3.09 -7.97 8.58
C ARG A 208 -3.13 -7.93 10.10
N LYS A 209 -2.64 -8.97 10.75
CA LYS A 209 -2.61 -9.02 12.22
C LYS A 209 -1.77 -7.88 12.80
N MET A 210 -0.57 -7.68 12.26
CA MET A 210 0.34 -6.60 12.68
C MET A 210 -0.24 -5.22 12.32
N TYR A 211 -0.97 -5.12 11.22
CA TYR A 211 -1.63 -3.89 10.79
C TYR A 211 -2.70 -3.45 11.79
N TYR A 212 -3.57 -4.36 12.27
CA TYR A 212 -4.55 -4.03 13.31
C TYR A 212 -3.93 -3.79 14.68
N GLU A 213 -2.83 -4.48 15.00
CA GLU A 213 -2.07 -4.23 16.23
C GLU A 213 -1.48 -2.81 16.26
N ALA A 214 -1.09 -2.27 15.11
CA ALA A 214 -0.61 -0.88 15.00
C ALA A 214 -1.68 0.14 15.42
N PHE A 215 -2.95 -0.07 15.08
CA PHE A 215 -4.05 0.81 15.52
C PHE A 215 -4.27 0.72 17.02
N LYS A 216 -4.28 -0.48 17.56
CA LYS A 216 -4.42 -0.69 19.01
C LYS A 216 -3.30 -0.01 19.78
N GLU A 217 -2.03 -0.19 19.38
CA GLU A 217 -0.90 0.48 20.05
C GLU A 217 -0.95 2.00 19.91
N PHE A 218 -1.45 2.52 18.78
CA PHE A 218 -1.61 3.95 18.59
C PHE A 218 -2.69 4.51 19.52
N GLU A 219 -3.84 3.85 19.64
CA GLU A 219 -4.93 4.24 20.53
C GLU A 219 -4.50 4.18 22.03
N GLU A 220 -3.84 3.09 22.44
CA GLU A 220 -3.49 2.87 23.84
C GLU A 220 -2.24 3.67 24.31
N LYS A 221 -1.26 3.86 23.42
CA LYS A 221 0.09 4.34 23.79
C LYS A 221 0.58 5.54 22.97
N GLY A 222 -0.16 5.95 21.93
CA GLY A 222 0.27 7.00 21.00
C GLY A 222 1.50 6.63 20.16
N THR A 223 1.89 5.34 20.10
CA THR A 223 3.08 4.91 19.35
C THR A 223 2.75 4.55 17.91
N ILE A 224 3.62 4.97 16.98
CA ILE A 224 3.47 4.72 15.53
C ILE A 224 4.44 3.62 15.03
N ARG A 225 5.22 3.01 15.92
CA ARG A 225 6.37 2.15 15.57
C ARG A 225 6.00 0.96 14.70
N ILE A 226 4.89 0.28 14.98
CA ILE A 226 4.47 -0.87 14.18
C ILE A 226 4.09 -0.43 12.77
N MET A 227 3.39 0.70 12.63
CA MET A 227 3.02 1.22 11.31
C MET A 227 4.25 1.71 10.53
N GLU A 228 5.23 2.32 11.18
CA GLU A 228 6.52 2.64 10.55
C GLU A 228 7.23 1.39 10.01
N GLU A 229 7.19 0.28 10.75
CA GLU A 229 7.75 -1.01 10.30
C GLU A 229 7.00 -1.55 9.09
N ILE A 230 5.67 -1.48 9.06
CA ILE A 230 4.82 -1.90 7.93
C ILE A 230 5.13 -1.06 6.70
N VAL A 231 5.11 0.26 6.81
CA VAL A 231 5.39 1.18 5.70
C VAL A 231 6.82 0.98 5.17
N GLY A 232 7.80 0.86 6.07
CA GLY A 232 9.20 0.63 5.71
C GLY A 232 9.41 -0.68 4.95
N LYS A 233 8.79 -1.78 5.41
CA LYS A 233 8.83 -3.08 4.73
C LYS A 233 8.16 -3.00 3.36
N ALA A 234 6.99 -2.38 3.27
CA ALA A 234 6.25 -2.27 2.02
C ALA A 234 7.02 -1.44 0.97
N LEU A 235 7.66 -0.32 1.37
CA LEU A 235 8.53 0.47 0.50
C LEU A 235 9.75 -0.32 0.02
N THR A 236 10.43 -1.03 0.93
CA THR A 236 11.60 -1.84 0.58
C THR A 236 11.22 -2.94 -0.41
N ASN A 237 10.09 -3.64 -0.15
CA ASN A 237 9.57 -4.66 -1.07
C ASN A 237 9.27 -4.09 -2.46
N SER A 238 8.61 -2.92 -2.52
CA SER A 238 8.30 -2.25 -3.78
C SER A 238 9.55 -1.85 -4.56
N TYR A 239 10.59 -1.35 -3.89
CA TYR A 239 11.85 -1.01 -4.54
C TYR A 239 12.60 -2.26 -5.02
N HIS A 240 12.73 -3.30 -4.19
CA HIS A 240 13.41 -4.54 -4.59
C HIS A 240 12.76 -5.16 -5.82
N LYS A 241 11.42 -5.24 -5.85
CA LYS A 241 10.67 -5.71 -7.01
C LYS A 241 10.99 -4.89 -8.26
N ARG A 242 10.79 -3.58 -8.21
CA ARG A 242 10.97 -2.68 -9.36
C ARG A 242 12.41 -2.68 -9.86
N LEU A 243 13.39 -2.68 -8.96
CA LEU A 243 14.79 -2.76 -9.33
C LEU A 243 15.14 -4.07 -10.03
N ALA A 244 14.63 -5.22 -9.56
CA ALA A 244 14.86 -6.49 -10.20
C ALA A 244 14.38 -6.48 -11.67
N TYR A 245 13.20 -5.92 -11.95
CA TYR A 245 12.69 -5.80 -13.32
C TYR A 245 13.45 -4.75 -14.14
N LEU A 246 13.67 -3.56 -13.59
CA LEU A 246 14.32 -2.45 -14.30
C LEU A 246 15.80 -2.73 -14.64
N GLU A 247 16.50 -3.50 -13.82
CA GLU A 247 17.88 -3.89 -14.05
C GLU A 247 18.02 -5.14 -14.94
N GLY A 248 16.89 -5.72 -15.40
CA GLY A 248 16.87 -6.88 -16.28
C GLY A 248 17.40 -8.16 -15.60
N ALA A 249 17.20 -8.28 -14.30
CA ALA A 249 17.59 -9.48 -13.58
C ALA A 249 16.71 -10.67 -13.96
N GLN A 250 17.27 -11.88 -13.96
CA GLN A 250 16.48 -13.11 -14.02
C GLN A 250 15.74 -13.26 -12.69
N ILE A 251 14.43 -13.19 -12.71
CA ILE A 251 13.61 -13.33 -11.52
C ILE A 251 13.29 -14.79 -11.29
N ILE A 252 13.69 -15.33 -10.13
CA ILE A 252 13.40 -16.70 -9.70
C ILE A 252 12.82 -16.71 -8.29
N THR A 253 12.16 -17.79 -7.92
CA THR A 253 11.67 -17.98 -6.54
C THR A 253 12.82 -18.19 -5.57
N LEU A 254 12.62 -17.87 -4.28
CA LEU A 254 13.64 -18.19 -3.26
C LEU A 254 13.88 -19.68 -3.10
N ALA A 255 12.91 -20.52 -3.44
CA ALA A 255 13.08 -21.98 -3.46
C ALA A 255 14.06 -22.42 -4.57
N GLU A 256 13.90 -21.89 -5.79
CA GLU A 256 14.84 -22.12 -6.90
C GLU A 256 16.23 -21.58 -6.59
N TYR A 257 16.29 -20.37 -5.98
CA TYR A 257 17.55 -19.77 -5.54
C TYR A 257 18.26 -20.65 -4.51
N ALA A 258 17.53 -21.14 -3.50
CA ALA A 258 18.06 -22.04 -2.48
C ALA A 258 18.68 -23.30 -3.08
N LYS A 259 17.94 -23.93 -4.04
CA LYS A 259 18.41 -25.13 -4.76
C LYS A 259 19.65 -24.83 -5.60
N LYS A 260 19.63 -23.76 -6.38
CA LYS A 260 20.73 -23.37 -7.29
C LYS A 260 22.04 -23.11 -6.55
N TYR A 261 21.98 -22.40 -5.42
CA TYR A 261 23.16 -21.98 -4.66
C TYR A 261 23.45 -22.85 -3.42
N LYS A 262 22.69 -23.94 -3.22
CA LYS A 262 22.82 -24.87 -2.08
C LYS A 262 22.73 -24.16 -0.71
N ILE A 263 21.80 -23.21 -0.59
CA ILE A 263 21.56 -22.43 0.63
C ILE A 263 20.26 -22.89 1.28
N SER A 264 20.18 -22.85 2.60
CA SER A 264 18.94 -23.18 3.34
C SER A 264 17.80 -22.25 2.95
N HIS A 265 16.69 -22.83 2.45
CA HIS A 265 15.48 -22.07 2.09
C HIS A 265 14.90 -21.33 3.29
N SER A 266 14.83 -21.95 4.47
CA SER A 266 14.34 -21.31 5.70
C SER A 266 15.18 -20.08 6.10
N ASN A 267 16.51 -20.16 5.93
CA ASN A 267 17.38 -19.02 6.19
C ASN A 267 17.12 -17.87 5.21
N LEU A 268 16.90 -18.19 3.93
CA LEU A 268 16.56 -17.18 2.91
C LEU A 268 15.21 -16.51 3.20
N ILE A 269 14.18 -17.28 3.58
CA ILE A 269 12.88 -16.74 3.99
C ILE A 269 13.02 -15.80 5.19
N ASN A 270 13.80 -16.18 6.21
CA ASN A 270 14.06 -15.32 7.36
C ASN A 270 14.79 -14.02 6.97
N LYS A 271 15.76 -14.09 6.04
CA LYS A 271 16.45 -12.91 5.52
C LYS A 271 15.51 -12.03 4.69
N ALA A 272 14.64 -12.61 3.85
CA ALA A 272 13.64 -11.91 3.07
C ALA A 272 12.63 -11.18 3.98
N ASN A 273 12.10 -11.86 5.00
CA ASN A 273 11.19 -11.26 5.98
C ASN A 273 11.83 -10.09 6.75
N ARG A 274 13.14 -10.16 7.00
CA ARG A 274 13.91 -9.07 7.63
C ARG A 274 14.41 -8.04 6.62
N GLN A 275 14.19 -8.27 5.32
CA GLN A 275 14.66 -7.41 4.22
C GLN A 275 16.19 -7.16 4.23
N THR A 276 16.97 -8.17 4.62
CA THR A 276 18.42 -8.16 4.60
C THR A 276 19.00 -8.70 3.29
N ILE A 277 18.16 -9.11 2.35
CA ILE A 277 18.47 -9.48 0.97
C ILE A 277 17.49 -8.79 0.04
N GLU A 278 17.86 -8.59 -1.23
CA GLU A 278 17.02 -7.94 -2.25
C GLU A 278 15.89 -8.87 -2.77
N ALA A 279 15.25 -9.59 -1.85
CA ALA A 279 14.07 -10.39 -2.16
C ALA A 279 12.79 -9.54 -2.02
N PHE A 280 11.76 -9.93 -2.77
CA PHE A 280 10.45 -9.29 -2.73
C PHE A 280 9.32 -10.33 -2.76
N LEU A 281 8.23 -10.01 -2.08
CA LEU A 281 7.01 -10.81 -2.08
C LEU A 281 6.09 -10.32 -3.19
N GLU A 282 5.77 -11.18 -4.13
CA GLU A 282 4.88 -10.91 -5.25
C GLU A 282 3.89 -12.06 -5.41
N LYS A 283 2.60 -11.74 -5.40
CA LYS A 283 1.49 -12.72 -5.51
C LYS A 283 1.64 -13.90 -4.52
N GLY A 284 2.03 -13.59 -3.28
CA GLY A 284 2.23 -14.59 -2.22
C GLY A 284 3.51 -15.42 -2.30
N VAL A 285 4.37 -15.19 -3.30
CA VAL A 285 5.61 -15.94 -3.51
C VAL A 285 6.83 -15.04 -3.31
N TRP A 286 7.78 -15.46 -2.49
CA TRP A 286 9.07 -14.79 -2.36
C TRP A 286 9.94 -15.04 -3.59
N LYS A 287 10.40 -13.97 -4.21
CA LYS A 287 11.24 -13.95 -5.41
C LYS A 287 12.51 -13.10 -5.18
N ILE A 288 13.52 -13.33 -6.02
CA ILE A 288 14.77 -12.57 -6.02
C ILE A 288 15.26 -12.39 -7.46
N GLY A 289 15.84 -11.21 -7.74
CA GLY A 289 16.50 -10.95 -9.01
C GLY A 289 17.93 -11.48 -8.98
N VAL A 290 18.30 -12.33 -9.93
CA VAL A 290 19.66 -12.82 -10.13
C VAL A 290 20.27 -12.11 -11.33
N ARG A 291 21.34 -11.34 -11.09
CA ARG A 291 22.08 -10.71 -12.19
C ARG A 291 22.91 -11.78 -12.91
N GLN A 292 22.80 -11.84 -14.22
CA GLN A 292 23.79 -12.60 -15.00
C GLN A 292 25.11 -11.85 -14.91
N ASN A 293 26.15 -12.51 -14.40
CA ASN A 293 27.52 -11.97 -14.49
C ASN A 293 27.84 -11.74 -15.96
N LYS A 294 28.02 -10.48 -16.37
CA LYS A 294 28.49 -10.12 -17.73
C LYS A 294 29.94 -10.49 -18.00
N ASN A 295 30.52 -11.38 -17.22
CA ASN A 295 31.90 -11.82 -17.38
C ASN A 295 31.98 -13.20 -18.03
N ASN A 296 31.34 -13.40 -19.20
CA ASN A 296 31.63 -14.47 -20.14
C ASN A 296 31.14 -14.04 -21.54
N LEU A 297 31.82 -13.07 -22.11
CA LEU A 297 31.94 -12.84 -23.56
C LEU A 297 33.32 -12.30 -23.86
#